data_d011fc2c952fc15c260d18d815724d5e
#
_entry.id   d011fc2c952fc15c260d18d815724d5e
#
_cell.length_a   1.000
_cell.length_b   1.000
_cell.length_c   1.000
_cell.angle_alpha   90.00
_cell.angle_beta   90.00
_cell.angle_gamma   90.00
#
_symmetry.space_group_name_H-M   'P 1'
#
loop_
_entity.id
_entity.type
_entity.pdbx_description
1 polymer ?
#
loop_
_entity_poly.entity_id
_entity_poly.type
_entity_poly.pdbx_seq_one_letter_code
_entity_poly.pdbx_strand_id
1 'polypeptide(L)'
;WFRIGGTAHDLPNGWDKLVRDLLDWMPKRMNEYYKAALRNSVFMGRTQGVAQYDAKSALAWGVTGTGLRATGIDFDVRKYRPYSGYENYDFEVPLEYEGDAYARVMVHFREIEESLKIVKQCLDNMPSGAYKADHPLAVPPPKDKTLQDIETLITHFLSVSWGPVMPAGEASVMAEVVKGASNYYLTSDKS
;
A
#
# COMPACT_ATOMS: atom_id res chain seq x y z
N TRP A 1 5.12 -7.71 9.48
CA TRP A 1 3.91 -8.53 9.51
C TRP A 1 3.80 -9.45 8.30
N PHE A 2 3.88 -8.88 7.09
CA PHE A 2 3.88 -9.63 5.83
C PHE A 2 5.29 -10.06 5.44
N ARG A 3 5.42 -11.27 4.92
CA ARG A 3 6.66 -11.82 4.37
C ARG A 3 6.36 -12.90 3.34
N ILE A 4 7.37 -13.37 2.63
CA ILE A 4 7.23 -14.49 1.70
C ILE A 4 6.62 -15.67 2.47
N GLY A 5 5.55 -16.26 1.93
CA GLY A 5 4.81 -17.36 2.56
C GLY A 5 3.60 -16.94 3.40
N GLY A 6 3.29 -15.65 3.55
CA GLY A 6 2.09 -15.16 4.21
C GLY A 6 2.32 -14.19 5.35
N THR A 7 1.47 -14.24 6.37
CA THR A 7 1.54 -13.37 7.55
C THR A 7 2.21 -14.06 8.74
N ALA A 8 2.79 -13.28 9.66
CA ALA A 8 3.45 -13.83 10.84
C ALA A 8 2.47 -14.54 11.79
N HIS A 9 1.27 -13.98 11.93
CA HIS A 9 0.20 -14.48 12.78
C HIS A 9 -1.13 -14.37 12.05
N ASP A 10 -2.11 -15.13 12.50
CA ASP A 10 -3.49 -14.95 12.08
C ASP A 10 -4.10 -13.68 12.67
N LEU A 11 -5.25 -13.30 12.16
CA LEU A 11 -5.97 -12.11 12.60
C LEU A 11 -6.48 -12.31 14.04
N PRO A 12 -6.29 -11.34 14.94
CA PRO A 12 -6.72 -11.48 16.32
C PRO A 12 -8.25 -11.46 16.45
N ASN A 13 -8.78 -12.14 17.45
CA ASN A 13 -10.23 -12.15 17.70
C ASN A 13 -10.77 -10.72 17.85
N GLY A 14 -11.87 -10.41 17.16
CA GLY A 14 -12.54 -9.11 17.22
C GLY A 14 -11.90 -8.01 16.36
N TRP A 15 -10.90 -8.34 15.53
CA TRP A 15 -10.28 -7.39 14.62
C TRP A 15 -11.28 -6.77 13.64
N ASP A 16 -12.20 -7.57 13.12
CA ASP A 16 -13.26 -7.17 12.19
C ASP A 16 -14.14 -6.06 12.77
N LYS A 17 -14.54 -6.20 14.04
CA LYS A 17 -15.29 -5.17 14.74
C LYS A 17 -14.50 -3.88 14.87
N LEU A 18 -13.23 -3.95 15.24
CA LEU A 18 -12.38 -2.76 15.38
C LEU A 18 -12.24 -2.01 14.05
N VAL A 19 -12.07 -2.73 12.93
CA VAL A 19 -11.96 -2.11 11.62
C VAL A 19 -13.32 -1.53 11.17
N ARG A 20 -14.45 -2.19 11.44
CA ARG A 20 -15.77 -1.62 11.16
C ARG A 20 -16.04 -0.37 12.00
N ASP A 21 -15.69 -0.37 13.27
CA ASP A 21 -15.77 0.81 14.14
C ASP A 21 -14.92 1.98 13.58
N LEU A 22 -13.73 1.70 13.01
CA LEU A 22 -12.89 2.67 12.32
C LEU A 22 -13.57 3.22 11.07
N LEU A 23 -14.17 2.36 10.24
CA LEU A 23 -14.88 2.77 9.03
C LEU A 23 -16.06 3.70 9.33
N ASP A 24 -16.74 3.50 10.44
CA ASP A 24 -17.85 4.36 10.89
C ASP A 24 -17.37 5.68 11.52
N TRP A 25 -16.21 5.65 12.18
CA TRP A 25 -15.64 6.79 12.89
C TRP A 25 -14.90 7.76 11.96
N MET A 26 -14.12 7.24 10.99
CA MET A 26 -13.20 8.03 10.18
C MET A 26 -13.91 9.11 9.33
N PRO A 27 -15.04 8.85 8.63
CA PRO A 27 -15.71 9.87 7.81
C PRO A 27 -16.13 11.11 8.60
N LYS A 28 -16.54 10.93 9.86
CA LYS A 28 -16.90 12.04 10.75
C LYS A 28 -15.68 12.90 11.08
N ARG A 29 -14.54 12.27 11.37
CA ARG A 29 -13.28 12.98 11.64
C ARG A 29 -12.75 13.68 10.40
N MET A 30 -12.83 13.04 9.25
CA MET A 30 -12.46 13.67 7.97
C MET A 30 -13.25 14.95 7.71
N ASN A 31 -14.58 14.95 7.95
CA ASN A 31 -15.38 16.15 7.82
C ASN A 31 -14.97 17.27 8.80
N GLU A 32 -14.59 16.91 10.03
CA GLU A 32 -14.05 17.88 10.99
C GLU A 32 -12.71 18.46 10.53
N TYR A 33 -11.78 17.62 10.07
CA TYR A 33 -10.49 18.09 9.54
C TYR A 33 -10.64 18.93 8.29
N TYR A 34 -11.56 18.56 7.40
CA TYR A 34 -11.88 19.37 6.23
C TYR A 34 -12.32 20.77 6.61
N LYS A 35 -13.25 20.91 7.56
CA LYS A 35 -13.76 22.19 8.03
C LYS A 35 -12.73 22.99 8.82
N ALA A 36 -12.01 22.34 9.72
CA ALA A 36 -11.10 23.03 10.64
C ALA A 36 -9.77 23.42 9.99
N ALA A 37 -9.24 22.57 9.10
CA ALA A 37 -7.92 22.74 8.51
C ALA A 37 -7.98 23.11 7.03
N LEU A 38 -8.59 22.27 6.18
CA LEU A 38 -8.49 22.44 4.73
C LEU A 38 -9.27 23.65 4.21
N ARG A 39 -10.37 24.00 4.83
CA ARG A 39 -11.14 25.23 4.53
C ARG A 39 -10.71 26.46 5.33
N ASN A 40 -9.64 26.35 6.10
CA ASN A 40 -9.09 27.47 6.82
C ASN A 40 -8.43 28.47 5.84
N SER A 41 -8.78 29.75 5.92
CA SER A 41 -8.27 30.78 5.02
C SER A 41 -6.75 30.96 5.08
N VAL A 42 -6.16 30.77 6.26
CA VAL A 42 -4.69 30.82 6.43
C VAL A 42 -4.02 29.64 5.72
N PHE A 43 -4.58 28.45 5.86
CA PHE A 43 -4.07 27.26 5.16
C PHE A 43 -4.18 27.42 3.64
N MET A 44 -5.37 27.82 3.15
CA MET A 44 -5.60 28.05 1.73
C MET A 44 -4.66 29.12 1.18
N GLY A 45 -4.51 30.26 1.86
CA GLY A 45 -3.62 31.34 1.45
C GLY A 45 -2.13 30.97 1.43
N ARG A 46 -1.73 29.91 2.14
CA ARG A 46 -0.34 29.40 2.18
C ARG A 46 -0.07 28.23 1.24
N THR A 47 -1.09 27.67 0.63
CA THR A 47 -0.96 26.46 -0.21
C THR A 47 -1.46 26.64 -1.62
N GLN A 48 -2.43 27.51 -1.85
CA GLN A 48 -2.93 27.83 -3.20
C GLN A 48 -1.89 28.61 -3.99
N GLY A 49 -1.65 28.22 -5.23
CA GLY A 49 -0.65 28.81 -6.12
C GLY A 49 0.81 28.57 -5.68
N VAL A 50 1.05 27.79 -4.63
CA VAL A 50 2.41 27.50 -4.13
C VAL A 50 2.92 26.21 -4.75
N ALA A 51 4.16 26.21 -5.23
CA ALA A 51 4.83 25.09 -5.91
C ALA A 51 3.94 24.49 -7.01
N GLN A 52 3.34 25.38 -7.80
CA GLN A 52 2.45 25.04 -8.90
C GLN A 52 3.25 24.59 -10.12
N TYR A 53 2.79 23.55 -10.79
CA TYR A 53 3.29 23.09 -12.08
C TYR A 53 2.15 22.47 -12.90
N ASP A 54 2.30 22.50 -14.21
CA ASP A 54 1.32 21.96 -15.13
C ASP A 54 1.57 20.48 -15.46
N ALA A 55 0.62 19.83 -16.10
CA ALA A 55 0.68 18.44 -16.50
C ALA A 55 1.90 18.14 -17.40
N LYS A 56 2.26 19.05 -18.30
CA LYS A 56 3.40 18.89 -19.21
C LYS A 56 4.72 18.87 -18.44
N SER A 57 4.90 19.76 -17.49
CA SER A 57 6.09 19.80 -16.63
C SER A 57 6.15 18.58 -15.72
N ALA A 58 5.01 18.16 -15.15
CA ALA A 58 4.95 16.95 -14.34
C ALA A 58 5.41 15.71 -15.10
N LEU A 59 4.94 15.52 -16.33
CA LEU A 59 5.37 14.41 -17.20
C LEU A 59 6.84 14.50 -17.56
N ALA A 60 7.35 15.69 -17.89
CA ALA A 60 8.75 15.88 -18.26
C ALA A 60 9.71 15.57 -17.11
N TRP A 61 9.27 15.78 -15.85
CA TRP A 61 10.06 15.46 -14.65
C TRP A 61 9.81 14.05 -14.11
N GLY A 62 8.94 13.27 -14.74
CA GLY A 62 8.62 11.93 -14.29
C GLY A 62 7.85 11.91 -12.96
N VAL A 63 7.08 12.95 -12.67
CA VAL A 63 6.23 13.01 -11.47
C VAL A 63 5.15 11.94 -11.54
N THR A 64 4.91 11.25 -10.44
CA THR A 64 3.87 10.22 -10.27
C THR A 64 3.03 10.50 -9.03
N GLY A 65 2.01 9.68 -8.81
CA GLY A 65 1.18 9.73 -7.62
C GLY A 65 0.38 11.01 -7.49
N THR A 66 0.20 11.47 -6.28
CA THR A 66 -0.59 12.66 -5.93
C THR A 66 -0.14 13.91 -6.68
N GLY A 67 1.17 14.05 -6.91
CA GLY A 67 1.71 15.18 -7.66
C GLY A 67 1.20 15.23 -9.10
N LEU A 68 1.15 14.08 -9.76
CA LEU A 68 0.63 13.96 -11.12
C LEU A 68 -0.89 14.10 -11.16
N ARG A 69 -1.60 13.44 -10.24
CA ARG A 69 -3.06 13.51 -10.13
C ARG A 69 -3.58 14.91 -9.79
N ALA A 70 -2.79 15.72 -9.10
CA ALA A 70 -3.10 17.13 -8.84
C ALA A 70 -3.04 18.03 -10.09
N THR A 71 -2.51 17.54 -11.22
CA THR A 71 -2.49 18.22 -12.53
C THR A 71 -3.56 17.70 -13.50
N GLY A 72 -4.49 16.86 -13.04
CA GLY A 72 -5.59 16.31 -13.84
C GLY A 72 -5.22 15.06 -14.64
N ILE A 73 -4.02 14.48 -14.45
CA ILE A 73 -3.65 13.25 -15.13
C ILE A 73 -4.09 12.04 -14.29
N ASP A 74 -4.98 11.25 -14.88
CA ASP A 74 -5.46 10.01 -14.32
C ASP A 74 -4.40 8.91 -14.52
N PHE A 75 -3.52 8.77 -13.53
CA PHE A 75 -2.54 7.70 -13.47
C PHE A 75 -2.41 7.15 -12.04
N ASP A 76 -2.75 5.88 -11.90
CA ASP A 76 -2.58 5.10 -10.68
C ASP A 76 -2.13 3.68 -11.04
N VAL A 77 -1.02 3.24 -10.49
CA VAL A 77 -0.44 1.92 -10.80
C VAL A 77 -1.42 0.79 -10.46
N ARG A 78 -2.24 0.95 -9.42
CA ARG A 78 -3.24 -0.04 -9.01
C ARG A 78 -4.34 -0.27 -10.06
N LYS A 79 -4.60 0.73 -10.93
CA LYS A 79 -5.55 0.63 -12.05
C LYS A 79 -4.88 0.20 -13.35
N TYR A 80 -3.70 0.76 -13.68
CA TYR A 80 -3.02 0.49 -14.96
C TYR A 80 -2.25 -0.83 -15.00
N ARG A 81 -1.67 -1.23 -13.87
CA ARG A 81 -0.93 -2.49 -13.71
C ARG A 81 -1.28 -3.12 -12.36
N PRO A 82 -2.51 -3.64 -12.21
CA PRO A 82 -3.01 -4.16 -10.95
C PRO A 82 -2.07 -5.20 -10.35
N TYR A 83 -1.94 -5.17 -9.05
CA TYR A 83 -1.17 -6.12 -8.25
C TYR A 83 -1.92 -6.40 -6.94
N SER A 84 -1.59 -7.49 -6.27
CA SER A 84 -2.17 -7.88 -4.98
C SER A 84 -3.71 -7.89 -4.94
N GLY A 85 -4.37 -8.13 -6.09
CA GLY A 85 -5.82 -8.24 -6.18
C GLY A 85 -6.56 -6.90 -6.31
N TYR A 86 -5.87 -5.78 -6.56
CA TYR A 86 -6.53 -4.48 -6.74
C TYR A 86 -7.56 -4.44 -7.87
N GLU A 87 -7.44 -5.32 -8.86
CA GLU A 87 -8.40 -5.49 -9.96
C GLU A 87 -9.79 -5.94 -9.48
N ASN A 88 -9.89 -6.49 -8.28
CA ASN A 88 -11.14 -6.96 -7.70
C ASN A 88 -11.88 -5.90 -6.87
N TYR A 89 -11.29 -4.72 -6.69
CA TYR A 89 -11.84 -3.66 -5.85
C TYR A 89 -12.31 -2.49 -6.68
N ASP A 90 -13.50 -1.98 -6.33
CA ASP A 90 -14.06 -0.77 -6.90
C ASP A 90 -13.58 0.44 -6.10
N PHE A 91 -12.86 1.35 -6.77
CA PHE A 91 -12.43 2.64 -6.24
C PHE A 91 -12.17 3.60 -7.40
N GLU A 92 -12.23 4.88 -7.12
CA GLU A 92 -11.91 5.93 -8.08
C GLU A 92 -10.50 6.48 -7.87
N VAL A 93 -9.95 7.10 -8.91
CA VAL A 93 -8.68 7.84 -8.83
C VAL A 93 -9.00 9.32 -8.67
N PRO A 94 -8.81 9.91 -7.49
CA PRO A 94 -9.12 11.32 -7.27
C PRO A 94 -8.19 12.23 -8.07
N LEU A 95 -8.76 13.22 -8.73
CA LEU A 95 -8.04 14.22 -9.53
C LEU A 95 -8.33 15.63 -9.03
N GLU A 96 -7.33 16.49 -9.14
CA GLU A 96 -7.40 17.94 -9.07
C GLU A 96 -6.67 18.52 -10.29
N TYR A 97 -6.83 19.81 -10.56
CA TYR A 97 -6.35 20.39 -11.83
C TYR A 97 -5.39 21.57 -11.65
N GLU A 98 -5.31 22.13 -10.44
CA GLU A 98 -4.52 23.34 -10.18
C GLU A 98 -3.00 23.09 -10.10
N GLY A 99 -2.58 21.85 -9.85
CA GLY A 99 -1.16 21.46 -9.79
C GLY A 99 -0.37 22.11 -8.66
N ASP A 100 -1.01 22.73 -7.68
CA ASP A 100 -0.40 23.40 -6.54
C ASP A 100 -0.36 22.54 -5.27
N ALA A 101 0.15 23.09 -4.19
CA ALA A 101 0.24 22.39 -2.92
C ALA A 101 -1.16 22.09 -2.34
N TYR A 102 -2.14 22.96 -2.56
CA TYR A 102 -3.51 22.75 -2.10
C TYR A 102 -4.16 21.58 -2.84
N ALA A 103 -4.03 21.55 -4.17
CA ALA A 103 -4.54 20.47 -5.00
C ALA A 103 -3.97 19.10 -4.59
N ARG A 104 -2.67 19.01 -4.29
CA ARG A 104 -2.04 17.78 -3.79
C ARG A 104 -2.63 17.31 -2.46
N VAL A 105 -2.88 18.24 -1.54
CA VAL A 105 -3.53 17.91 -0.26
C VAL A 105 -4.97 17.43 -0.48
N MET A 106 -5.71 18.04 -1.41
CA MET A 106 -7.07 17.64 -1.72
C MET A 106 -7.14 16.25 -2.35
N VAL A 107 -6.20 15.92 -3.24
CA VAL A 107 -6.06 14.55 -3.78
C VAL A 107 -5.83 13.55 -2.64
N HIS A 108 -4.85 13.79 -1.75
CA HIS A 108 -4.60 12.93 -0.61
C HIS A 108 -5.84 12.75 0.29
N PHE A 109 -6.57 13.82 0.52
CA PHE A 109 -7.77 13.76 1.34
C PHE A 109 -8.85 12.85 0.73
N ARG A 110 -9.08 12.96 -0.58
CA ARG A 110 -10.01 12.07 -1.30
C ARG A 110 -9.49 10.64 -1.41
N GLU A 111 -8.19 10.43 -1.52
CA GLU A 111 -7.58 9.10 -1.51
C GLU A 111 -7.82 8.34 -0.20
N ILE A 112 -7.99 9.04 0.93
CA ILE A 112 -8.39 8.40 2.19
C ILE A 112 -9.82 7.86 2.07
N GLU A 113 -10.75 8.60 1.44
CA GLU A 113 -12.13 8.13 1.22
C GLU A 113 -12.16 6.87 0.36
N GLU A 114 -11.40 6.86 -0.74
CA GLU A 114 -11.29 5.68 -1.60
C GLU A 114 -10.61 4.49 -0.88
N SER A 115 -9.61 4.75 -0.05
CA SER A 115 -8.97 3.72 0.77
C SER A 115 -9.94 3.09 1.77
N LEU A 116 -10.83 3.86 2.38
CA LEU A 116 -11.89 3.34 3.25
C LEU A 116 -12.89 2.44 2.49
N LYS A 117 -13.22 2.79 1.24
CA LYS A 117 -14.05 1.92 0.37
C LYS A 117 -13.36 0.58 0.10
N ILE A 118 -12.05 0.59 -0.22
CA ILE A 118 -11.27 -0.63 -0.42
C ILE A 118 -11.24 -1.48 0.86
N VAL A 119 -10.93 -0.88 2.01
CA VAL A 119 -10.90 -1.58 3.30
C VAL A 119 -12.25 -2.24 3.59
N LYS A 120 -13.37 -1.54 3.32
CA LYS A 120 -14.71 -2.10 3.49
C LYS A 120 -14.92 -3.32 2.60
N GLN A 121 -14.56 -3.24 1.32
CA GLN A 121 -14.68 -4.36 0.38
C GLN A 121 -13.80 -5.55 0.79
N CYS A 122 -12.58 -5.29 1.30
CA CYS A 122 -11.72 -6.33 1.86
C CYS A 122 -12.38 -7.06 3.04
N LEU A 123 -12.99 -6.31 3.95
CA LEU A 123 -13.70 -6.89 5.10
C LEU A 123 -14.90 -7.74 4.69
N ASP A 124 -15.67 -7.24 3.73
CA ASP A 124 -16.91 -7.91 3.30
C ASP A 124 -16.61 -9.17 2.46
N ASN A 125 -15.42 -9.26 1.85
CA ASN A 125 -15.00 -10.36 0.99
C ASN A 125 -13.79 -11.13 1.54
N MET A 126 -13.48 -11.03 2.84
CA MET A 126 -12.33 -11.70 3.43
C MET A 126 -12.44 -13.22 3.28
N PRO A 127 -11.52 -13.89 2.57
CA PRO A 127 -11.55 -15.33 2.44
C PRO A 127 -11.18 -16.02 3.75
N SER A 128 -11.79 -17.17 4.02
CA SER A 128 -11.31 -18.09 5.05
C SER A 128 -10.17 -18.94 4.52
N GLY A 129 -9.28 -19.40 5.38
CA GLY A 129 -8.20 -20.31 5.01
C GLY A 129 -6.92 -20.10 5.79
N ALA A 130 -5.85 -20.75 5.31
CA ALA A 130 -4.55 -20.65 5.94
C ALA A 130 -3.91 -19.28 5.71
N TYR A 131 -3.42 -18.66 6.78
CA TYR A 131 -2.70 -17.39 6.72
C TYR A 131 -1.20 -17.53 6.39
N LYS A 132 -0.71 -18.78 6.32
CA LYS A 132 0.65 -19.15 5.94
C LYS A 132 0.63 -20.24 4.89
N ALA A 133 1.57 -20.18 3.96
CA ALA A 133 1.85 -21.29 3.04
C ALA A 133 2.52 -22.45 3.79
N ASP A 134 2.22 -23.66 3.39
CA ASP A 134 2.95 -24.86 3.82
C ASP A 134 4.12 -25.11 2.85
N HIS A 135 5.20 -24.36 3.03
CA HIS A 135 6.37 -24.46 2.18
C HIS A 135 7.67 -24.27 2.99
N PRO A 136 8.56 -25.27 3.04
CA PRO A 136 9.73 -25.27 3.93
C PRO A 136 10.73 -24.13 3.66
N LEU A 137 10.81 -23.61 2.42
CA LEU A 137 11.69 -22.50 2.08
C LEU A 137 11.07 -21.12 2.37
N ALA A 138 9.76 -21.03 2.47
CA ALA A 138 9.05 -19.75 2.66
C ALA A 138 8.63 -19.54 4.11
N VAL A 139 8.35 -20.61 4.85
CA VAL A 139 7.84 -20.57 6.21
C VAL A 139 8.78 -21.32 7.15
N PRO A 140 9.39 -20.63 8.12
CA PRO A 140 10.21 -21.30 9.14
C PRO A 140 9.40 -22.37 9.88
N PRO A 141 10.01 -23.48 10.27
CA PRO A 141 9.35 -24.52 11.02
C PRO A 141 8.82 -24.01 12.37
N PRO A 142 7.82 -24.69 12.98
CA PRO A 142 7.30 -24.31 14.29
C PRO A 142 8.41 -24.27 15.35
N LYS A 143 8.37 -23.24 16.19
CA LYS A 143 9.43 -22.96 17.16
C LYS A 143 9.62 -24.07 18.19
N ASP A 144 8.56 -24.72 18.61
CA ASP A 144 8.57 -25.88 19.50
C ASP A 144 9.33 -27.06 18.89
N LYS A 145 9.06 -27.38 17.62
CA LYS A 145 9.84 -28.43 16.90
C LYS A 145 11.28 -28.00 16.69
N THR A 146 11.55 -26.75 16.35
CA THR A 146 12.92 -26.23 16.15
C THR A 146 13.80 -26.43 17.39
N LEU A 147 13.24 -26.39 18.60
CA LEU A 147 13.97 -26.56 19.84
C LEU A 147 14.17 -28.02 20.26
N GLN A 148 13.49 -28.97 19.61
CA GLN A 148 13.49 -30.40 20.00
C GLN A 148 14.11 -31.32 18.95
N ASP A 149 14.21 -30.87 17.71
CA ASP A 149 14.66 -31.69 16.58
C ASP A 149 15.79 -30.97 15.82
N ILE A 150 16.93 -31.69 15.66
CA ILE A 150 18.14 -31.14 15.05
C ILE A 150 17.95 -30.79 13.57
N GLU A 151 17.20 -31.59 12.82
CA GLU A 151 16.95 -31.36 11.39
C GLU A 151 16.12 -30.10 11.20
N THR A 152 15.10 -29.88 12.03
CA THR A 152 14.27 -28.70 12.06
C THR A 152 15.07 -27.47 12.48
N LEU A 153 15.98 -27.59 13.43
CA LEU A 153 16.89 -26.51 13.84
C LEU A 153 17.82 -26.10 12.70
N ILE A 154 18.42 -27.07 12.00
CA ILE A 154 19.29 -26.81 10.85
C ILE A 154 18.50 -26.11 9.73
N THR A 155 17.32 -26.61 9.39
CA THR A 155 16.43 -25.99 8.38
C THR A 155 16.06 -24.56 8.75
N HIS A 156 15.72 -24.31 10.01
CA HIS A 156 15.43 -22.97 10.51
C HIS A 156 16.66 -22.06 10.39
N PHE A 157 17.83 -22.54 10.82
CA PHE A 157 19.07 -21.76 10.75
C PHE A 157 19.43 -21.37 9.31
N LEU A 158 19.38 -22.33 8.38
CA LEU A 158 19.66 -22.08 6.97
C LEU A 158 18.65 -21.10 6.35
N SER A 159 17.37 -21.27 6.66
CA SER A 159 16.32 -20.37 6.16
C SER A 159 16.44 -18.93 6.66
N VAL A 160 16.91 -18.74 7.90
CA VAL A 160 17.07 -17.40 8.50
C VAL A 160 18.38 -16.76 8.10
N SER A 161 19.49 -17.54 8.01
CA SER A 161 20.83 -17.00 7.76
C SER A 161 21.12 -16.80 6.27
N TRP A 162 20.77 -17.75 5.43
CA TRP A 162 21.06 -17.71 4.00
C TRP A 162 19.83 -17.34 3.18
N GLY A 163 18.65 -17.66 3.67
CA GLY A 163 17.41 -17.48 2.94
C GLY A 163 17.27 -18.47 1.76
N PRO A 164 16.20 -18.29 0.95
CA PRO A 164 16.01 -19.09 -0.25
C PRO A 164 17.03 -18.71 -1.33
N VAL A 165 17.58 -19.72 -2.01
CA VAL A 165 18.42 -19.50 -3.20
C VAL A 165 17.57 -19.00 -4.34
N MET A 166 17.84 -17.79 -4.81
CA MET A 166 17.11 -17.19 -5.90
C MET A 166 17.65 -17.67 -7.26
N PRO A 167 16.80 -18.03 -8.23
CA PRO A 167 17.26 -18.36 -9.58
C PRO A 167 17.94 -17.15 -10.24
N ALA A 168 18.90 -17.42 -11.15
CA ALA A 168 19.47 -16.36 -11.96
C ALA A 168 18.39 -15.67 -12.81
N GLY A 169 18.38 -14.34 -12.83
CA GLY A 169 17.39 -13.57 -13.56
C GLY A 169 17.19 -12.17 -13.01
N GLU A 170 16.23 -11.51 -13.60
CA GLU A 170 15.83 -10.14 -13.25
C GLU A 170 14.33 -10.08 -13.01
N ALA A 171 13.90 -9.29 -12.05
CA ALA A 171 12.50 -9.04 -11.77
C ALA A 171 12.28 -7.56 -11.46
N SER A 172 11.20 -7.00 -11.97
CA SER A 172 10.81 -5.62 -11.69
C SER A 172 9.33 -5.57 -11.33
N VAL A 173 9.01 -4.87 -10.25
CA VAL A 173 7.64 -4.60 -9.85
C VAL A 173 7.47 -3.14 -9.48
N MET A 174 6.40 -2.55 -9.96
CA MET A 174 6.00 -1.18 -9.62
C MET A 174 4.78 -1.24 -8.70
N ALA A 175 4.80 -0.47 -7.63
CA ALA A 175 3.69 -0.35 -6.69
C ALA A 175 3.33 1.11 -6.46
N GLU A 176 2.06 1.40 -6.30
CA GLU A 176 1.59 2.72 -5.86
C GLU A 176 1.85 2.87 -4.36
N VAL A 177 2.56 3.91 -3.98
CA VAL A 177 2.80 4.29 -2.60
C VAL A 177 2.33 5.72 -2.35
N VAL A 178 2.25 6.14 -1.08
CA VAL A 178 1.67 7.43 -0.68
C VAL A 178 2.24 8.63 -1.44
N LYS A 179 3.51 8.59 -1.85
CA LYS A 179 4.19 9.70 -2.54
C LYS A 179 4.27 9.51 -4.06
N GLY A 180 3.74 8.43 -4.60
CA GLY A 180 3.79 8.11 -6.03
C GLY A 180 4.20 6.66 -6.30
N ALA A 181 4.60 6.35 -7.54
CA ALA A 181 5.01 5.01 -7.90
C ALA A 181 6.41 4.69 -7.38
N SER A 182 6.55 3.56 -6.68
CA SER A 182 7.85 2.97 -6.33
C SER A 182 8.14 1.79 -7.25
N ASN A 183 9.33 1.73 -7.80
CA ASN A 183 9.79 0.60 -8.59
C ASN A 183 10.87 -0.17 -7.83
N TYR A 184 10.68 -1.49 -7.73
CA TYR A 184 11.64 -2.42 -7.15
C TYR A 184 12.22 -3.26 -8.26
N TYR A 185 13.53 -3.20 -8.42
CA TYR A 185 14.27 -3.97 -9.42
C TYR A 185 15.27 -4.88 -8.72
N LEU A 186 15.21 -6.16 -9.02
CA LEU A 186 16.05 -7.19 -8.43
C LEU A 186 16.80 -7.93 -9.53
N THR A 187 18.08 -8.16 -9.32
CA THR A 187 18.91 -9.03 -10.14
C THR A 187 19.49 -10.14 -9.30
N SER A 188 19.56 -11.34 -9.83
CA SER A 188 20.22 -12.48 -9.23
C SER A 188 21.08 -13.20 -10.25
N ASP A 189 22.31 -13.51 -9.90
CA ASP A 189 23.27 -14.26 -10.73
C ASP A 189 23.44 -15.71 -10.26
N LYS A 190 22.65 -16.13 -9.26
CA LYS A 190 22.72 -17.47 -8.68
C LYS A 190 23.92 -17.72 -7.77
N SER A 191 24.68 -16.69 -7.39
CA SER A 191 25.81 -16.79 -6.43
C SER A 191 25.37 -16.58 -4.99
#